data_fabec28acf9cd2e099b2f237bf2d7700
#
_entry.id   fabec28acf9cd2e099b2f237bf2d7700
#
_cell.length_a   1.000
_cell.length_b   1.000
_cell.length_c   1.000
_cell.angle_alpha   90.00
_cell.angle_beta   90.00
_cell.angle_gamma   90.00
#
_symmetry.space_group_name_H-M   'P 1'
#
loop_
_entity.id
_entity.type
_entity.pdbx_description
1 polymer ?
#
loop_
_entity_poly.entity_id
_entity_poly.type
_entity_poly.pdbx_seq_one_letter_code
_entity_poly.pdbx_strand_id
1 'polypeptide(L)'
;MVRLIDDVFKNQKFIPEQMSEFGFQKTEDTYIYEENFLDDSFRAVVTVKNGKVDGQVIDCSTGDEYYQIDVPTMQGKFVSSVRAGYLEILGRIVDHCCLTMPFASPQANRIAGRIYDRYHVAPDFPWKSKSFKAYGVFRHLDSGKWFGLIMNVKRGLVTKNDDEQTVDIINLKSDSMPLDDRFVFPSYHMNHKYWISVVLDDQLDDDDVMRLIDESFRLTGKQG
;
A
#
# COMPACT_ATOMS: atom_id res chain seq x y z
N MET A 1 6.92 -15.22 -7.44
CA MET A 1 8.14 -14.61 -6.84
C MET A 1 7.91 -13.11 -6.85
N VAL A 2 8.06 -12.41 -5.73
CA VAL A 2 7.94 -10.95 -5.69
C VAL A 2 9.27 -10.38 -6.19
N ARG A 3 9.24 -9.52 -7.21
CA ARG A 3 10.45 -8.86 -7.73
C ARG A 3 10.84 -7.68 -6.83
N LEU A 4 12.11 -7.26 -6.87
CA LEU A 4 12.60 -6.11 -6.10
C LEU A 4 11.80 -4.85 -6.36
N ILE A 5 11.49 -4.58 -7.62
CA ILE A 5 10.73 -3.39 -7.99
C ILE A 5 9.32 -3.39 -7.40
N ASP A 6 8.65 -4.54 -7.35
CA ASP A 6 7.31 -4.67 -6.78
C ASP A 6 7.32 -4.34 -5.26
N ASP A 7 8.37 -4.75 -4.54
CA ASP A 7 8.54 -4.44 -3.11
C ASP A 7 8.82 -2.95 -2.87
N VAL A 8 9.67 -2.33 -3.69
CA VAL A 8 10.04 -0.92 -3.55
C VAL A 8 8.83 -0.02 -3.79
N PHE A 9 8.01 -0.31 -4.81
CA PHE A 9 6.87 0.55 -5.19
C PHE A 9 5.52 0.10 -4.61
N LYS A 10 5.49 -0.87 -3.71
CA LYS A 10 4.25 -1.46 -3.15
C LYS A 10 3.23 -0.42 -2.67
N ASN A 11 3.69 0.64 -1.99
CA ASN A 11 2.83 1.68 -1.42
C ASN A 11 3.19 3.05 -2.01
N GLN A 12 3.62 3.10 -3.27
CA GLN A 12 4.02 4.32 -3.92
C GLN A 12 3.01 4.72 -5.00
N LYS A 13 2.67 6.00 -5.03
CA LYS A 13 1.87 6.60 -6.08
C LYS A 13 2.75 7.55 -6.88
N PHE A 14 2.91 7.28 -8.17
CA PHE A 14 3.68 8.14 -9.06
C PHE A 14 2.99 9.49 -9.30
N ILE A 15 3.78 10.55 -9.35
CA ILE A 15 3.36 11.92 -9.65
C ILE A 15 3.87 12.26 -11.07
N PRO A 16 2.99 12.36 -12.09
CA PRO A 16 3.38 12.54 -13.50
C PRO A 16 4.32 13.70 -13.77
N GLU A 17 4.08 14.85 -13.12
CA GLU A 17 4.89 16.05 -13.27
C GLU A 17 6.31 15.80 -12.79
N GLN A 18 6.46 15.19 -11.61
CA GLN A 18 7.76 14.88 -11.01
C GLN A 18 8.54 13.82 -11.79
N MET A 19 7.83 12.83 -12.38
CA MET A 19 8.48 11.87 -13.27
C MET A 19 9.13 12.55 -14.47
N SER A 20 8.43 13.49 -15.11
CA SER A 20 8.96 14.23 -16.26
C SER A 20 10.16 15.11 -15.88
N GLU A 21 10.11 15.76 -14.70
CA GLU A 21 11.22 16.57 -14.17
C GLU A 21 12.44 15.72 -13.80
N PHE A 22 12.22 14.49 -13.32
CA PHE A 22 13.28 13.56 -12.93
C PHE A 22 14.02 12.98 -14.15
N GLY A 23 13.39 12.96 -15.33
CA GLY A 23 13.98 12.47 -16.57
C GLY A 23 13.27 11.28 -17.22
N PHE A 24 12.07 10.90 -16.74
CA PHE A 24 11.25 9.94 -17.45
C PHE A 24 10.81 10.52 -18.81
N GLN A 25 10.98 9.73 -19.86
CA GLN A 25 10.47 10.05 -21.18
C GLN A 25 9.03 9.56 -21.32
N LYS A 26 8.11 10.47 -21.66
CA LYS A 26 6.70 10.13 -21.86
C LYS A 26 6.44 9.75 -23.32
N THR A 27 5.84 8.60 -23.55
CA THR A 27 5.34 8.14 -24.85
C THR A 27 3.90 7.68 -24.66
N GLU A 28 2.94 8.43 -25.19
CA GLU A 28 1.49 8.19 -25.01
C GLU A 28 1.11 8.13 -23.52
N ASP A 29 0.73 6.92 -23.03
CA ASP A 29 0.31 6.64 -21.65
C ASP A 29 1.42 5.97 -20.80
N THR A 30 2.65 5.91 -21.35
CA THR A 30 3.79 5.21 -20.76
C THR A 30 4.91 6.20 -20.45
N TYR A 31 5.51 6.08 -19.28
CA TYR A 31 6.73 6.78 -18.87
C TYR A 31 7.87 5.78 -18.78
N ILE A 32 9.03 6.09 -19.36
CA ILE A 32 10.20 5.23 -19.39
C ILE A 32 11.38 6.01 -18.85
N TYR A 33 12.12 5.41 -17.92
CA TYR A 33 13.37 5.92 -17.38
C TYR A 33 14.47 4.89 -17.58
N GLU A 34 15.62 5.33 -18.09
CA GLU A 34 16.80 4.50 -18.30
C GLU A 34 18.03 5.15 -17.67
N GLU A 35 18.84 4.36 -16.96
CA GLU A 35 20.08 4.83 -16.38
C GLU A 35 21.12 3.70 -16.35
N ASN A 36 22.34 4.00 -16.82
CA ASN A 36 23.46 3.09 -16.68
C ASN A 36 24.07 3.20 -15.29
N PHE A 37 24.60 2.08 -14.78
CA PHE A 37 25.26 2.01 -13.48
C PHE A 37 26.35 0.95 -13.46
N LEU A 38 27.18 0.91 -12.39
CA LEU A 38 28.37 0.05 -12.29
C LEU A 38 29.30 0.20 -13.49
N ASP A 39 29.83 1.42 -13.68
CA ASP A 39 30.73 1.76 -14.77
C ASP A 39 30.16 1.38 -16.16
N ASP A 40 28.88 1.70 -16.38
CA ASP A 40 28.12 1.41 -17.61
C ASP A 40 27.98 -0.09 -17.96
N SER A 41 28.31 -0.97 -17.03
CA SER A 41 28.16 -2.42 -17.25
C SER A 41 26.71 -2.89 -17.24
N PHE A 42 25.81 -2.14 -16.56
CA PHE A 42 24.40 -2.45 -16.46
C PHE A 42 23.54 -1.21 -16.74
N ARG A 43 22.34 -1.45 -17.24
CA ARG A 43 21.33 -0.43 -17.44
C ARG A 43 20.03 -0.83 -16.73
N ALA A 44 19.55 0.05 -15.84
CA ALA A 44 18.21 -0.02 -15.28
C ALA A 44 17.21 0.56 -16.28
N VAL A 45 16.10 -0.13 -16.50
CA VAL A 45 14.95 0.35 -17.29
C VAL A 45 13.74 0.27 -16.39
N VAL A 46 13.08 1.41 -16.14
CA VAL A 46 11.87 1.50 -15.33
C VAL A 46 10.74 2.06 -16.19
N THR A 47 9.65 1.32 -16.27
CA THR A 47 8.48 1.68 -17.08
C THR A 47 7.26 1.86 -16.17
N VAL A 48 6.54 2.97 -16.32
CA VAL A 48 5.29 3.24 -15.60
C VAL A 48 4.17 3.45 -16.61
N LYS A 49 3.15 2.58 -16.56
CA LYS A 49 1.97 2.64 -17.43
C LYS A 49 0.70 2.51 -16.60
N ASN A 50 -0.21 3.48 -16.72
CA ASN A 50 -1.47 3.48 -15.96
C ASN A 50 -1.28 3.29 -14.45
N GLY A 51 -0.21 3.89 -13.88
CA GLY A 51 0.14 3.77 -12.46
C GLY A 51 0.77 2.43 -12.05
N LYS A 52 0.93 1.48 -12.98
CA LYS A 52 1.66 0.23 -12.75
C LYS A 52 3.11 0.40 -13.16
N VAL A 53 4.01 -0.05 -12.29
CA VAL A 53 5.44 -0.03 -12.55
C VAL A 53 5.91 -1.40 -13.01
N ASP A 54 6.84 -1.40 -13.95
CA ASP A 54 7.65 -2.55 -14.36
C ASP A 54 9.10 -2.13 -14.47
N GLY A 55 10.04 -3.05 -14.32
CA GLY A 55 11.44 -2.72 -14.44
C GLY A 55 12.32 -3.94 -14.60
N GLN A 56 13.45 -3.69 -15.24
CA GLN A 56 14.45 -4.71 -15.55
C GLN A 56 15.85 -4.12 -15.48
N VAL A 57 16.83 -4.96 -15.27
CA VAL A 57 18.24 -4.63 -15.40
C VAL A 57 18.80 -5.34 -16.61
N ILE A 58 19.43 -4.61 -17.51
CA ILE A 58 20.05 -5.13 -18.73
C ILE A 58 21.58 -5.21 -18.53
N ASP A 59 22.18 -6.33 -18.84
CA ASP A 59 23.64 -6.45 -18.98
C ASP A 59 24.06 -5.79 -20.31
N CYS A 60 24.78 -4.69 -20.24
CA CYS A 60 25.16 -3.91 -21.43
C CYS A 60 26.12 -4.65 -22.36
N SER A 61 26.81 -5.68 -21.88
CA SER A 61 27.75 -6.48 -22.70
C SER A 61 27.04 -7.50 -23.59
N THR A 62 25.93 -8.06 -23.13
CA THR A 62 25.16 -9.09 -23.85
C THR A 62 23.84 -8.54 -24.42
N GLY A 63 23.29 -7.50 -23.83
CA GLY A 63 21.96 -6.99 -24.14
C GLY A 63 20.83 -7.79 -23.48
N ASP A 64 21.13 -8.78 -22.66
CA ASP A 64 20.14 -9.64 -22.01
C ASP A 64 19.71 -9.08 -20.65
N GLU A 65 18.50 -9.50 -20.20
CA GLU A 65 18.03 -9.17 -18.87
C GLU A 65 18.82 -9.92 -17.79
N TYR A 66 19.32 -9.18 -16.80
CA TYR A 66 20.02 -9.71 -15.64
C TYR A 66 19.05 -10.04 -14.50
N TYR A 67 18.23 -11.09 -14.67
CA TYR A 67 17.18 -11.51 -13.73
C TYR A 67 17.67 -12.00 -12.37
N GLN A 68 18.98 -12.26 -12.22
CA GLN A 68 19.60 -12.79 -10.99
C GLN A 68 19.38 -11.87 -9.78
N ILE A 69 19.12 -10.57 -10.01
CA ILE A 69 18.80 -9.62 -8.94
C ILE A 69 17.52 -10.00 -8.18
N ASP A 70 16.54 -10.63 -8.85
CA ASP A 70 15.26 -11.03 -8.28
C ASP A 70 15.27 -12.43 -7.65
N VAL A 71 16.37 -13.18 -7.79
CA VAL A 71 16.51 -14.52 -7.21
C VAL A 71 17.09 -14.46 -5.80
N PRO A 72 16.29 -14.72 -4.73
CA PRO A 72 16.73 -14.54 -3.33
C PRO A 72 17.94 -15.42 -2.93
N THR A 73 18.08 -16.58 -3.54
CA THR A 73 19.18 -17.51 -3.25
C THR A 73 20.51 -17.13 -3.91
N MET A 74 20.50 -16.22 -4.88
CA MET A 74 21.71 -15.69 -5.52
C MET A 74 22.27 -14.53 -4.71
N GLN A 75 23.26 -14.84 -3.84
CA GLN A 75 23.85 -13.88 -2.89
C GLN A 75 25.34 -13.65 -3.13
N GLY A 76 25.88 -13.99 -4.30
CA GLY A 76 27.26 -13.74 -4.67
C GLY A 76 27.58 -12.24 -4.63
N LYS A 77 28.84 -11.89 -4.28
CA LYS A 77 29.29 -10.49 -4.13
C LYS A 77 28.93 -9.61 -5.34
N PHE A 78 29.08 -10.16 -6.54
CA PHE A 78 28.74 -9.46 -7.79
C PHE A 78 27.23 -9.20 -7.93
N VAL A 79 26.37 -10.22 -7.73
CA VAL A 79 24.91 -10.06 -7.76
C VAL A 79 24.44 -9.05 -6.71
N SER A 80 25.06 -9.08 -5.53
CA SER A 80 24.75 -8.13 -4.46
C SER A 80 25.11 -6.68 -4.84
N SER A 81 26.21 -6.47 -5.56
CA SER A 81 26.58 -5.14 -6.06
C SER A 81 25.60 -4.63 -7.12
N VAL A 82 25.20 -5.48 -8.08
CA VAL A 82 24.19 -5.12 -9.11
C VAL A 82 22.84 -4.80 -8.45
N ARG A 83 22.42 -5.64 -7.50
CA ARG A 83 21.18 -5.42 -6.73
C ARG A 83 21.21 -4.10 -5.96
N ALA A 84 22.31 -3.78 -5.30
CA ALA A 84 22.47 -2.53 -4.55
C ALA A 84 22.41 -1.31 -5.45
N GLY A 85 23.10 -1.31 -6.61
CA GLY A 85 23.04 -0.21 -7.57
C GLY A 85 21.63 0.00 -8.14
N TYR A 86 20.93 -1.10 -8.46
CA TYR A 86 19.53 -1.00 -8.90
C TYR A 86 18.60 -0.43 -7.82
N LEU A 87 18.72 -0.91 -6.58
CA LEU A 87 17.93 -0.40 -5.46
C LEU A 87 18.20 1.08 -5.17
N GLU A 88 19.42 1.57 -5.38
CA GLU A 88 19.75 2.98 -5.25
C GLU A 88 19.01 3.83 -6.29
N ILE A 89 18.96 3.38 -7.54
CA ILE A 89 18.20 4.03 -8.62
C ILE A 89 16.72 4.06 -8.27
N LEU A 90 16.14 2.91 -7.89
CA LEU A 90 14.72 2.84 -7.50
C LEU A 90 14.41 3.73 -6.29
N GLY A 91 15.30 3.80 -5.30
CA GLY A 91 15.18 4.70 -4.15
C GLY A 91 15.10 6.17 -4.55
N ARG A 92 15.97 6.63 -5.46
CA ARG A 92 15.94 8.00 -5.99
C ARG A 92 14.62 8.29 -6.74
N ILE A 93 14.11 7.33 -7.50
CA ILE A 93 12.81 7.47 -8.18
C ILE A 93 11.68 7.60 -7.14
N VAL A 94 11.68 6.79 -6.07
CA VAL A 94 10.69 6.90 -4.98
C VAL A 94 10.74 8.29 -4.35
N ASP A 95 11.93 8.74 -3.96
CA ASP A 95 12.11 10.01 -3.24
C ASP A 95 11.69 11.23 -4.05
N HIS A 96 11.85 11.19 -5.39
CA HIS A 96 11.59 12.34 -6.26
C HIS A 96 10.26 12.24 -7.03
N CYS A 97 9.81 11.03 -7.35
CA CYS A 97 8.68 10.84 -8.27
C CYS A 97 7.42 10.28 -7.62
N CYS A 98 7.48 9.91 -6.33
CA CYS A 98 6.38 9.21 -5.68
C CYS A 98 5.88 9.88 -4.41
N LEU A 99 4.59 9.71 -4.17
CA LEU A 99 3.97 9.94 -2.88
C LEU A 99 3.78 8.61 -2.17
N THR A 100 4.36 8.45 -0.98
CA THR A 100 4.16 7.24 -0.18
C THR A 100 2.74 7.21 0.37
N MET A 101 2.00 6.16 0.02
CA MET A 101 0.65 5.94 0.48
C MET A 101 0.65 5.20 1.82
N PRO A 102 -0.18 5.62 2.79
CA PRO A 102 -0.17 4.99 4.12
C PRO A 102 -0.66 3.54 4.11
N PHE A 103 -1.50 3.16 3.14
CA PHE A 103 -2.10 1.82 3.05
C PHE A 103 -1.80 1.14 1.71
N ALA A 104 -1.95 -0.20 1.67
CA ALA A 104 -1.63 -0.98 0.49
C ALA A 104 -2.71 -0.89 -0.60
N SER A 105 -4.02 -0.88 -0.21
CA SER A 105 -5.11 -0.83 -1.19
C SER A 105 -5.45 0.60 -1.61
N PRO A 106 -5.83 0.81 -2.88
CA PRO A 106 -6.32 2.12 -3.34
C PRO A 106 -7.55 2.60 -2.55
N GLN A 107 -8.47 1.68 -2.22
CA GLN A 107 -9.67 2.02 -1.45
C GLN A 107 -9.34 2.48 -0.03
N ALA A 108 -8.42 1.80 0.67
CA ALA A 108 -7.99 2.21 2.00
C ALA A 108 -7.44 3.65 2.01
N ASN A 109 -6.67 4.00 0.98
CA ASN A 109 -6.11 5.35 0.85
C ASN A 109 -7.20 6.41 0.52
N ARG A 110 -8.18 6.09 -0.34
CA ARG A 110 -9.34 6.98 -0.59
C ARG A 110 -10.17 7.19 0.66
N ILE A 111 -10.46 6.11 1.38
CA ILE A 111 -11.22 6.16 2.65
C ILE A 111 -10.47 7.01 3.70
N ALA A 112 -9.15 6.84 3.84
CA ALA A 112 -8.35 7.67 4.74
C ALA A 112 -8.42 9.16 4.36
N GLY A 113 -8.37 9.49 3.06
CA GLY A 113 -8.57 10.84 2.57
C GLY A 113 -9.96 11.40 2.92
N ARG A 114 -11.03 10.61 2.69
CA ARG A 114 -12.42 11.01 3.03
C ARG A 114 -12.65 11.19 4.54
N ILE A 115 -11.97 10.37 5.37
CA ILE A 115 -11.97 10.56 6.84
C ILE A 115 -11.31 11.89 7.19
N TYR A 116 -10.18 12.22 6.56
CA TYR A 116 -9.51 13.49 6.78
C TYR A 116 -10.39 14.69 6.37
N ASP A 117 -10.99 14.64 5.19
CA ASP A 117 -11.86 15.72 4.69
C ASP A 117 -13.07 15.96 5.62
N ARG A 118 -13.64 14.88 6.17
CA ARG A 118 -14.86 14.94 6.99
C ARG A 118 -14.62 15.24 8.47
N TYR A 119 -13.56 14.65 9.05
CA TYR A 119 -13.30 14.69 10.50
C TYR A 119 -12.00 15.40 10.87
N HIS A 120 -11.18 15.79 9.88
CA HIS A 120 -9.83 16.35 10.06
C HIS A 120 -8.88 15.43 10.84
N VAL A 121 -9.07 14.11 10.70
CA VAL A 121 -8.30 13.08 11.38
C VAL A 121 -7.44 12.33 10.37
N ALA A 122 -6.12 12.40 10.53
CA ALA A 122 -5.17 11.54 9.82
C ALA A 122 -4.96 10.22 10.60
N PRO A 123 -4.57 9.12 9.92
CA PRO A 123 -4.24 7.88 10.61
C PRO A 123 -2.98 8.05 11.48
N ASP A 124 -3.03 7.50 12.69
CA ASP A 124 -1.90 7.36 13.61
C ASP A 124 -1.35 5.93 13.52
N PHE A 125 -0.01 5.78 13.49
CA PHE A 125 0.68 4.48 13.39
C PHE A 125 1.46 4.17 14.67
N PRO A 126 0.80 3.76 15.77
CA PRO A 126 1.41 3.66 17.09
C PRO A 126 2.38 2.48 17.23
N TRP A 127 2.33 1.50 16.34
CA TRP A 127 3.15 0.29 16.46
C TRP A 127 4.48 0.40 15.72
N LYS A 128 5.59 0.16 16.42
CA LYS A 128 6.95 0.15 15.86
C LYS A 128 7.37 -1.21 15.28
N SER A 129 6.63 -2.28 15.60
CA SER A 129 6.92 -3.64 15.10
C SER A 129 6.74 -3.72 13.59
N LYS A 130 7.65 -4.39 12.89
CA LYS A 130 7.56 -4.59 11.42
C LYS A 130 6.21 -5.16 10.97
N SER A 131 5.62 -6.06 11.76
CA SER A 131 4.34 -6.72 11.45
C SER A 131 3.13 -5.79 11.54
N PHE A 132 3.20 -4.73 12.35
CA PHE A 132 2.05 -3.85 12.65
C PHE A 132 2.29 -2.38 12.30
N LYS A 133 3.46 -2.03 11.74
CA LYS A 133 3.82 -0.65 11.41
C LYS A 133 2.87 0.04 10.42
N ALA A 134 2.15 -0.76 9.62
CA ALA A 134 1.19 -0.29 8.63
C ALA A 134 -0.26 -0.27 9.16
N TYR A 135 -0.48 -0.53 10.47
CA TYR A 135 -1.80 -0.47 11.08
C TYR A 135 -2.10 0.97 11.47
N GLY A 136 -3.06 1.57 10.78
CA GLY A 136 -3.45 2.97 10.96
C GLY A 136 -4.72 3.12 11.81
N VAL A 137 -4.59 3.81 12.94
CA VAL A 137 -5.68 4.09 13.88
C VAL A 137 -6.26 5.47 13.63
N PHE A 138 -7.57 5.57 13.55
CA PHE A 138 -8.31 6.85 13.52
C PHE A 138 -8.92 7.11 14.89
N ARG A 139 -8.59 8.28 15.46
CA ARG A 139 -8.97 8.67 16.82
C ARG A 139 -9.79 9.94 16.83
N HIS A 140 -10.75 10.02 17.76
CA HIS A 140 -11.38 11.29 18.09
C HIS A 140 -10.35 12.31 18.61
N LEU A 141 -10.38 13.52 18.08
CA LEU A 141 -9.43 14.59 18.45
C LEU A 141 -9.58 15.03 19.92
N ASP A 142 -10.79 14.94 20.47
CA ASP A 142 -11.13 15.40 21.82
C ASP A 142 -10.92 14.35 22.92
N SER A 143 -11.10 13.06 22.59
CA SER A 143 -11.09 11.97 23.57
C SER A 143 -9.97 10.95 23.36
N GLY A 144 -9.34 10.94 22.18
CA GLY A 144 -8.37 9.94 21.79
C GLY A 144 -8.95 8.54 21.58
N LYS A 145 -10.27 8.36 21.74
CA LYS A 145 -10.93 7.06 21.51
C LYS A 145 -10.85 6.66 20.04
N TRP A 146 -10.68 5.38 19.77
CA TRP A 146 -10.65 4.84 18.42
C TRP A 146 -12.04 4.76 17.83
N PHE A 147 -12.19 5.21 16.59
CA PHE A 147 -13.39 4.99 15.80
C PHE A 147 -13.12 4.19 14.52
N GLY A 148 -11.87 3.97 14.15
CA GLY A 148 -11.47 3.14 13.03
C GLY A 148 -10.04 2.62 13.17
N LEU A 149 -9.79 1.43 12.61
CA LEU A 149 -8.46 0.82 12.55
C LEU A 149 -8.31 0.12 11.21
N ILE A 150 -7.43 0.62 10.34
CA ILE A 150 -7.06 -0.05 9.09
C ILE A 150 -5.85 -0.96 9.33
N MET A 151 -5.95 -2.21 8.87
CA MET A 151 -4.90 -3.23 8.98
C MET A 151 -4.73 -3.99 7.67
N ASN A 152 -3.48 -4.33 7.31
CA ASN A 152 -3.17 -5.23 6.21
C ASN A 152 -3.02 -6.65 6.75
N VAL A 153 -3.91 -7.55 6.37
CA VAL A 153 -4.02 -8.92 6.91
C VAL A 153 -4.30 -9.94 5.80
N LYS A 154 -4.10 -11.23 6.08
CA LYS A 154 -4.56 -12.28 5.17
C LYS A 154 -6.09 -12.29 5.13
N ARG A 155 -6.68 -12.31 3.95
CA ARG A 155 -8.14 -12.30 3.74
C ARG A 155 -8.82 -13.42 4.53
N GLY A 156 -8.27 -14.64 4.49
CA GLY A 156 -8.83 -15.80 5.17
C GLY A 156 -8.98 -15.65 6.69
N LEU A 157 -8.21 -14.76 7.33
CA LEU A 157 -8.37 -14.47 8.76
C LEU A 157 -9.70 -13.76 9.07
N VAL A 158 -10.24 -13.05 8.10
CA VAL A 158 -11.51 -12.30 8.21
C VAL A 158 -12.67 -13.11 7.64
N THR A 159 -12.51 -13.66 6.45
CA THR A 159 -13.57 -14.42 5.74
C THR A 159 -13.71 -15.86 6.21
N LYS A 160 -12.78 -16.35 7.09
CA LYS A 160 -12.77 -17.70 7.66
C LYS A 160 -12.62 -18.81 6.60
N ASN A 161 -11.78 -18.57 5.61
CA ASN A 161 -11.38 -19.52 4.57
C ASN A 161 -9.85 -19.58 4.43
N ASP A 162 -9.35 -20.34 3.45
CA ASP A 162 -7.92 -20.56 3.21
C ASP A 162 -7.31 -19.51 2.23
N ASP A 163 -7.91 -18.33 2.11
CA ASP A 163 -7.40 -17.27 1.23
C ASP A 163 -6.18 -16.59 1.87
N GLU A 164 -5.01 -16.84 1.27
CA GLU A 164 -3.71 -16.31 1.70
C GLU A 164 -3.41 -14.91 1.15
N GLN A 165 -4.27 -14.36 0.30
CA GLN A 165 -4.09 -13.00 -0.25
C GLN A 165 -4.14 -11.98 0.89
N THR A 166 -3.19 -11.03 0.91
CA THR A 166 -3.22 -9.91 1.84
C THR A 166 -4.14 -8.81 1.33
N VAL A 167 -5.00 -8.31 2.22
CA VAL A 167 -5.95 -7.24 1.94
C VAL A 167 -5.93 -6.21 3.07
N ASP A 168 -6.27 -4.97 2.77
CA ASP A 168 -6.58 -4.01 3.82
C ASP A 168 -8.00 -4.20 4.30
N ILE A 169 -8.18 -4.17 5.60
CA ILE A 169 -9.49 -4.18 6.24
C ILE A 169 -9.63 -2.94 7.13
N ILE A 170 -10.85 -2.48 7.36
CA ILE A 170 -11.13 -1.49 8.40
C ILE A 170 -12.01 -2.11 9.48
N ASN A 171 -11.57 -1.99 10.74
CA ASN A 171 -12.38 -2.32 11.91
C ASN A 171 -13.14 -1.09 12.37
N LEU A 172 -14.44 -1.25 12.57
CA LEU A 172 -15.37 -0.19 12.94
C LEU A 172 -16.27 -0.66 14.09
N LYS A 173 -16.67 0.26 14.99
CA LYS A 173 -17.66 -0.03 15.99
C LYS A 173 -19.05 -0.01 15.37
N SER A 174 -19.90 -0.99 15.74
CA SER A 174 -21.28 -1.08 15.29
C SER A 174 -22.19 -1.54 16.42
N ASP A 175 -23.43 -1.08 16.46
CA ASP A 175 -24.45 -1.53 17.42
C ASP A 175 -25.13 -2.81 16.93
N SER A 176 -25.05 -3.13 15.63
CA SER A 176 -25.67 -4.31 15.04
C SER A 176 -24.76 -4.91 13.99
N MET A 177 -24.78 -6.25 13.87
CA MET A 177 -24.21 -6.91 12.69
C MET A 177 -25.13 -6.62 11.50
N PRO A 178 -24.63 -6.09 10.39
CA PRO A 178 -25.41 -5.95 9.17
C PRO A 178 -25.98 -7.30 8.72
N LEU A 179 -27.23 -7.29 8.21
CA LEU A 179 -27.91 -8.51 7.75
C LEU A 179 -27.26 -9.08 6.48
N ASP A 180 -26.56 -8.28 5.68
CA ASP A 180 -25.78 -8.72 4.53
C ASP A 180 -24.31 -8.83 4.92
N ASP A 181 -23.89 -10.04 5.22
CA ASP A 181 -22.54 -10.38 5.71
C ASP A 181 -21.53 -10.66 4.58
N ARG A 182 -21.89 -10.42 3.30
CA ARG A 182 -20.99 -10.67 2.17
C ARG A 182 -19.74 -9.80 2.21
N PHE A 183 -19.83 -8.58 2.76
CA PHE A 183 -18.76 -7.58 2.78
C PHE A 183 -18.39 -7.13 4.20
N VAL A 184 -19.21 -7.48 5.19
CA VAL A 184 -19.04 -7.08 6.59
C VAL A 184 -18.93 -8.34 7.45
N PHE A 185 -17.83 -8.45 8.17
CA PHE A 185 -17.47 -9.64 8.92
C PHE A 185 -17.36 -9.35 10.43
N PRO A 186 -17.45 -10.37 11.29
CA PRO A 186 -17.06 -10.24 12.69
C PRO A 186 -15.63 -9.72 12.78
N SER A 187 -15.39 -8.72 13.62
CA SER A 187 -14.13 -8.01 13.66
C SER A 187 -12.92 -8.90 13.91
N TYR A 188 -11.88 -8.72 13.15
CA TYR A 188 -10.58 -9.33 13.40
C TYR A 188 -9.85 -8.57 14.52
N HIS A 189 -9.40 -9.29 15.57
CA HIS A 189 -8.72 -8.77 16.78
C HIS A 189 -9.50 -7.82 17.68
N MET A 190 -10.78 -7.55 17.43
CA MET A 190 -11.62 -6.75 18.32
C MET A 190 -12.78 -7.59 18.87
N ASN A 191 -13.54 -7.05 19.85
CA ASN A 191 -14.70 -7.74 20.39
C ASN A 191 -15.82 -7.80 19.35
N HIS A 192 -16.10 -8.99 18.83
CA HIS A 192 -17.09 -9.27 17.77
C HIS A 192 -18.52 -8.82 18.12
N LYS A 193 -18.83 -8.60 19.40
CA LYS A 193 -20.17 -8.10 19.82
C LYS A 193 -20.38 -6.64 19.45
N TYR A 194 -19.30 -5.86 19.31
CA TYR A 194 -19.34 -4.41 19.18
C TYR A 194 -18.54 -3.87 18.01
N TRP A 195 -17.85 -4.74 17.29
CA TRP A 195 -16.96 -4.35 16.21
C TRP A 195 -17.13 -5.27 15.02
N ILE A 196 -17.03 -4.68 13.84
CA ILE A 196 -17.08 -5.33 12.54
C ILE A 196 -15.77 -5.08 11.78
N SER A 197 -15.47 -5.94 10.81
CA SER A 197 -14.42 -5.73 9.81
C SER A 197 -15.03 -5.60 8.43
N VAL A 198 -14.57 -4.63 7.64
CA VAL A 198 -14.91 -4.46 6.23
C VAL A 198 -13.64 -4.62 5.41
N VAL A 199 -13.68 -5.43 4.35
CA VAL A 199 -12.55 -5.57 3.41
C VAL A 199 -12.58 -4.39 2.45
N LEU A 200 -11.41 -3.76 2.25
CA LEU A 200 -11.24 -2.58 1.39
C LEU A 200 -10.63 -3.00 0.04
N ASP A 201 -11.47 -3.60 -0.81
CA ASP A 201 -11.11 -4.17 -2.11
C ASP A 201 -12.07 -3.76 -3.25
N ASP A 202 -12.76 -2.64 -3.05
CA ASP A 202 -13.75 -2.07 -3.99
C ASP A 202 -15.04 -2.91 -4.20
N GLN A 203 -15.26 -3.99 -3.44
CA GLN A 203 -16.51 -4.74 -3.48
C GLN A 203 -17.67 -4.01 -2.79
N LEU A 204 -17.38 -3.32 -1.69
CA LEU A 204 -18.29 -2.36 -1.06
C LEU A 204 -17.84 -0.95 -1.49
N ASP A 205 -18.77 -0.12 -1.95
CA ASP A 205 -18.41 1.20 -2.43
C ASP A 205 -17.96 2.16 -1.30
N ASP A 206 -17.24 3.20 -1.67
CA ASP A 206 -16.67 4.14 -0.71
C ASP A 206 -17.74 4.85 0.13
N ASP A 207 -18.96 5.10 -0.39
CA ASP A 207 -20.04 5.77 0.33
C ASP A 207 -20.63 4.86 1.39
N ASP A 208 -20.76 3.56 1.10
CA ASP A 208 -21.22 2.57 2.06
C ASP A 208 -20.20 2.38 3.20
N VAL A 209 -18.91 2.30 2.85
CA VAL A 209 -17.84 2.26 3.86
C VAL A 209 -17.89 3.51 4.74
N MET A 210 -18.07 4.69 4.15
CA MET A 210 -18.16 5.94 4.92
C MET A 210 -19.38 6.00 5.82
N ARG A 211 -20.52 5.41 5.44
CA ARG A 211 -21.71 5.31 6.33
C ARG A 211 -21.39 4.49 7.58
N LEU A 212 -20.68 3.36 7.43
CA LEU A 212 -20.25 2.54 8.57
C LEU A 212 -19.24 3.29 9.46
N ILE A 213 -18.36 4.09 8.85
CA ILE A 213 -17.42 4.95 9.58
C ILE A 213 -18.18 6.04 10.36
N ASP A 214 -19.17 6.70 9.77
CA ASP A 214 -20.02 7.71 10.44
C ASP A 214 -20.73 7.11 11.66
N GLU A 215 -21.25 5.88 11.53
CA GLU A 215 -21.85 5.14 12.66
C GLU A 215 -20.80 4.89 13.74
N SER A 216 -19.65 4.36 13.38
CA SER A 216 -18.55 4.08 14.34
C SER A 216 -18.08 5.35 15.04
N PHE A 217 -17.94 6.46 14.30
CA PHE A 217 -17.57 7.76 14.85
C PHE A 217 -18.61 8.20 15.89
N ARG A 218 -19.90 8.14 15.58
CA ARG A 218 -20.99 8.46 16.51
C ARG A 218 -20.98 7.58 17.77
N LEU A 219 -20.81 6.26 17.60
CA LEU A 219 -20.85 5.29 18.72
C LEU A 219 -19.65 5.37 19.66
N THR A 220 -18.53 5.90 19.21
CA THR A 220 -17.31 6.04 20.00
C THR A 220 -17.10 7.44 20.54
N GLY A 221 -17.87 8.42 20.04
CA GLY A 221 -17.87 9.79 20.53
C GLY A 221 -18.30 9.91 21.99
N LYS A 222 -18.18 11.10 22.56
CA LYS A 222 -18.76 11.41 23.89
C LYS A 222 -20.29 11.37 23.74
N GLN A 223 -20.93 10.49 24.49
CA GLN A 223 -22.38 10.67 24.75
C GLN A 223 -22.51 11.92 25.61
N GLY A 224 -23.15 12.95 25.06
CA GLY A 224 -23.49 14.19 25.79
C GLY A 224 -24.48 13.93 26.92
#